data_de6a6a193ba81ea5cd5cf38f49994ffa
#
_entry.id   de6a6a193ba81ea5cd5cf38f49994ffa
#
_cell.length_a   1.000
_cell.length_b   1.000
_cell.length_c   1.000
_cell.angle_alpha   90.00
_cell.angle_beta   90.00
_cell.angle_gamma   90.00
#
_symmetry.space_group_name_H-M   'P 1'
#
loop_
_entity.id
_entity.type
_entity.pdbx_description
1 polymer ?
#
loop_
_entity_poly.entity_id
_entity_poly.type
_entity_poly.pdbx_seq_one_letter_code
_entity_poly.pdbx_strand_id
1 'polypeptide(L)'
;MGLKRIDANFSSYVSSSSQRLFNSGGVTVRPSFINDKQGALVQSESNTSIAISGSGWMPVQEGTSSSSGLTGNNETLYTRRGDFALDENAFLKNGANKFLFARSVPAPTAAVPNPQPNQGTLVPVRIDQAALPALQTATAFYAANLPSNAPVGTVYNGGTITMTDATGAARAFSVTWYNRDATGDLPAINASTATGTATIPAPGVATVPQWRAVITAPTSSANGNESLVVDFTFGTQVGIDAGLPTGFTIQSTDNTTLDATTTGTDGRLAIVYSAPGLTATPTQTINLEFGAPNAVSTTASALTQSGGLTSFGGSSISLSRITADGYPSGSYNGVGIDSAGNVYSTYTNGQRRTQYQVALATFNNANGLVRTDGEAFRDDPAAGFIGLNQSLQGGTGSINPNSIE
;
A
#
# COMPACT_ATOMS: atom_id res chain seq x y z
N MET A 1 0.47 25.37 -21.24
CA MET A 1 0.07 24.59 -20.08
C MET A 1 -1.46 24.51 -20.06
N GLY A 2 -2.05 23.41 -20.47
CA GLY A 2 -3.48 23.20 -20.52
C GLY A 2 -4.27 24.10 -21.47
N LEU A 3 -3.60 24.94 -22.25
CA LEU A 3 -4.24 25.86 -23.16
C LEU A 3 -4.89 25.13 -24.34
N LYS A 4 -6.20 25.22 -24.46
CA LYS A 4 -6.95 24.64 -25.57
C LYS A 4 -7.05 25.61 -26.74
N ARG A 5 -7.07 25.06 -27.96
CA ARG A 5 -7.06 25.82 -29.20
C ARG A 5 -8.36 26.58 -29.41
N ILE A 6 -8.23 27.81 -29.89
CA ILE A 6 -9.37 28.65 -30.35
C ILE A 6 -9.15 28.93 -31.82
N ASP A 7 -10.10 28.53 -32.65
CA ASP A 7 -10.10 28.86 -34.09
C ASP A 7 -11.14 29.97 -34.34
N ALA A 8 -10.80 30.86 -35.27
CA ALA A 8 -11.72 31.92 -35.69
C ALA A 8 -12.40 31.50 -37.01
N ASN A 9 -13.69 31.27 -36.94
CA ASN A 9 -14.49 31.03 -38.15
C ASN A 9 -15.06 32.33 -38.68
N PHE A 10 -14.79 32.62 -39.90
CA PHE A 10 -15.30 33.82 -40.57
C PHE A 10 -16.50 33.44 -41.40
N SER A 11 -17.63 34.10 -41.20
CA SER A 11 -18.78 34.02 -42.09
C SER A 11 -19.08 35.39 -42.68
N SER A 12 -19.20 35.44 -43.98
CA SER A 12 -19.58 36.64 -44.70
C SER A 12 -21.09 36.66 -44.89
N TYR A 13 -21.69 37.78 -44.62
CA TYR A 13 -23.07 38.04 -44.96
C TYR A 13 -23.16 38.76 -46.27
N VAL A 14 -24.02 38.28 -47.14
CA VAL A 14 -24.33 38.90 -48.40
C VAL A 14 -25.61 39.73 -48.23
N SER A 15 -25.54 41.03 -48.39
CA SER A 15 -26.73 41.91 -48.28
C SER A 15 -27.60 41.87 -49.53
N SER A 16 -26.99 41.64 -50.67
CA SER A 16 -27.68 41.38 -51.94
C SER A 16 -26.78 40.70 -52.93
N SER A 17 -27.27 39.75 -53.73
CA SER A 17 -26.54 39.15 -54.83
C SER A 17 -27.40 39.07 -56.09
N SER A 18 -26.82 39.41 -57.23
CA SER A 18 -27.35 39.15 -58.54
C SER A 18 -26.23 38.61 -59.47
N GLN A 19 -26.59 38.13 -60.65
CA GLN A 19 -25.58 37.59 -61.58
C GLN A 19 -24.44 38.59 -61.96
N ARG A 20 -24.63 39.86 -61.66
CA ARG A 20 -23.68 40.94 -61.99
C ARG A 20 -23.25 41.82 -60.80
N LEU A 21 -23.84 41.64 -59.63
CA LEU A 21 -23.58 42.50 -58.46
C LEU A 21 -23.55 41.65 -57.17
N PHE A 22 -22.45 41.73 -56.46
CA PHE A 22 -22.27 41.16 -55.16
C PHE A 22 -21.98 42.27 -54.14
N ASN A 23 -22.91 42.51 -53.22
CA ASN A 23 -22.71 43.43 -52.09
C ASN A 23 -22.43 42.64 -50.82
N SER A 24 -21.21 42.77 -50.27
CA SER A 24 -20.87 42.19 -48.98
C SER A 24 -21.57 42.95 -47.85
N GLY A 25 -22.34 42.23 -47.03
CA GLY A 25 -22.99 42.75 -45.82
C GLY A 25 -22.12 42.83 -44.59
N GLY A 26 -20.84 42.41 -44.69
CA GLY A 26 -19.93 42.38 -43.57
C GLY A 26 -19.37 40.95 -43.30
N VAL A 27 -18.39 40.88 -42.43
CA VAL A 27 -17.78 39.61 -41.96
C VAL A 27 -17.97 39.53 -40.46
N THR A 28 -18.54 38.43 -39.98
CA THR A 28 -18.65 38.13 -38.54
C THR A 28 -17.66 37.04 -38.19
N VAL A 29 -16.92 37.27 -37.11
CA VAL A 29 -16.01 36.28 -36.54
C VAL A 29 -16.74 35.53 -35.43
N ARG A 30 -16.80 34.22 -35.53
CA ARG A 30 -17.26 33.33 -34.46
C ARG A 30 -16.11 32.50 -33.93
N PRO A 31 -15.73 32.66 -32.66
CA PRO A 31 -14.72 31.79 -32.05
C PRO A 31 -15.28 30.37 -31.97
N SER A 32 -14.48 29.41 -32.38
CA SER A 32 -14.73 27.97 -32.21
C SER A 32 -13.75 27.43 -31.20
N PHE A 33 -14.26 26.90 -30.09
CA PHE A 33 -13.44 26.34 -29.04
C PHE A 33 -13.21 24.85 -29.33
N ILE A 34 -11.93 24.44 -29.35
CA ILE A 34 -11.52 23.05 -29.56
C ILE A 34 -10.90 22.57 -28.26
N ASN A 35 -11.76 22.10 -27.35
CA ASN A 35 -11.37 21.66 -26.00
C ASN A 35 -10.99 20.16 -25.95
N ASP A 36 -11.34 19.38 -26.98
CA ASP A 36 -11.13 17.94 -27.06
C ASP A 36 -9.70 17.56 -27.50
N LYS A 37 -8.94 18.50 -28.10
CA LYS A 37 -7.56 18.21 -28.51
C LYS A 37 -6.60 18.25 -27.33
N GLN A 38 -5.86 17.16 -27.19
CA GLN A 38 -4.79 17.04 -26.19
C GLN A 38 -3.56 17.82 -26.63
N GLY A 39 -2.93 18.54 -25.67
CA GLY A 39 -1.63 19.16 -25.83
C GLY A 39 -0.47 18.17 -25.73
N ALA A 40 0.75 18.65 -25.95
CA ALA A 40 1.94 17.85 -25.71
C ALA A 40 2.17 17.67 -24.20
N LEU A 41 2.48 16.45 -23.78
CA LEU A 41 2.86 16.14 -22.44
C LEU A 41 4.36 16.41 -22.24
N VAL A 42 4.70 17.16 -21.22
CA VAL A 42 6.08 17.52 -20.87
C VAL A 42 6.36 17.07 -19.45
N GLN A 43 7.53 16.47 -19.22
CA GLN A 43 7.95 16.06 -17.89
C GLN A 43 8.20 17.27 -16.99
N SER A 44 7.80 17.15 -15.73
CA SER A 44 7.97 18.14 -14.66
C SER A 44 8.82 17.55 -13.55
N GLU A 45 9.61 18.38 -12.89
CA GLU A 45 10.39 17.98 -11.70
C GLU A 45 9.53 17.91 -10.43
N SER A 46 8.30 18.44 -10.46
CA SER A 46 7.41 18.45 -9.30
C SER A 46 6.67 17.12 -9.15
N ASN A 47 6.77 16.51 -7.98
CA ASN A 47 6.07 15.26 -7.65
C ASN A 47 4.54 15.41 -7.54
N THR A 48 4.04 16.63 -7.53
CA THR A 48 2.61 16.95 -7.45
C THR A 48 2.03 17.38 -8.79
N SER A 49 2.87 17.52 -9.83
CA SER A 49 2.41 17.80 -11.19
C SER A 49 1.82 16.55 -11.82
N ILE A 50 0.66 16.71 -12.47
CA ILE A 50 -0.04 15.62 -13.16
C ILE A 50 -0.57 16.08 -14.51
N ALA A 51 -0.47 15.23 -15.50
CA ALA A 51 -1.09 15.42 -16.80
C ALA A 51 -2.06 14.28 -17.10
N ILE A 52 -3.05 14.53 -17.93
CA ILE A 52 -4.02 13.52 -18.37
C ILE A 52 -3.72 13.15 -19.82
N SER A 53 -3.52 11.85 -20.07
CA SER A 53 -3.45 11.32 -21.43
C SER A 53 -4.78 10.67 -21.81
N GLY A 54 -5.45 11.21 -22.81
CA GLY A 54 -6.80 10.79 -23.20
C GLY A 54 -7.90 11.70 -22.62
N SER A 55 -9.10 11.16 -22.44
CA SER A 55 -10.29 11.91 -21.98
C SER A 55 -10.27 12.10 -20.45
N GLY A 56 -10.74 13.25 -20.01
CA GLY A 56 -10.89 13.55 -18.57
C GLY A 56 -10.45 14.95 -18.20
N TRP A 57 -10.99 15.43 -17.11
CA TRP A 57 -10.75 16.76 -16.56
C TRP A 57 -10.68 16.68 -15.04
N MET A 58 -9.72 17.39 -14.44
CA MET A 58 -9.57 17.46 -13.00
C MET A 58 -10.56 18.46 -12.41
N PRO A 59 -11.34 18.09 -11.38
CA PRO A 59 -12.22 19.04 -10.69
C PRO A 59 -11.39 19.97 -9.80
N VAL A 60 -11.66 21.25 -9.92
CA VAL A 60 -11.00 22.31 -9.14
C VAL A 60 -12.04 23.35 -8.70
N GLN A 61 -11.70 24.14 -7.70
CA GLN A 61 -12.52 25.29 -7.30
C GLN A 61 -11.65 26.52 -7.06
N GLU A 62 -12.26 27.69 -7.17
CA GLU A 62 -11.67 28.95 -6.74
C GLU A 62 -11.90 29.18 -5.25
N GLY A 63 -10.92 29.77 -4.60
CA GLY A 63 -11.06 30.09 -3.19
C GLY A 63 -9.85 30.74 -2.58
N THR A 64 -9.96 30.97 -1.29
CA THR A 64 -8.85 31.40 -0.43
C THR A 64 -8.63 30.34 0.63
N SER A 65 -7.40 29.85 0.72
CA SER A 65 -7.00 28.88 1.73
C SER A 65 -6.71 29.57 3.06
N SER A 66 -7.06 28.90 4.15
CA SER A 66 -6.74 29.30 5.51
C SER A 66 -6.45 28.06 6.36
N SER A 67 -5.92 28.26 7.55
CA SER A 67 -5.70 27.15 8.51
C SER A 67 -6.99 26.41 8.89
N SER A 68 -8.16 27.08 8.79
CA SER A 68 -9.47 26.51 9.08
C SER A 68 -10.13 25.81 7.88
N GLY A 69 -9.61 25.98 6.66
CA GLY A 69 -10.16 25.37 5.47
C GLY A 69 -10.09 26.26 4.23
N LEU A 70 -10.77 25.84 3.16
CA LEU A 70 -10.94 26.57 1.92
C LEU A 70 -12.28 27.34 1.96
N THR A 71 -12.24 28.63 1.68
CA THR A 71 -13.43 29.47 1.51
C THR A 71 -13.51 29.94 0.07
N GLY A 72 -14.62 29.70 -0.61
CA GLY A 72 -14.78 30.05 -2.02
C GLY A 72 -16.23 29.97 -2.49
N ASN A 73 -16.43 30.08 -3.78
CA ASN A 73 -17.77 30.15 -4.40
C ASN A 73 -18.49 28.80 -4.50
N ASN A 74 -17.88 27.69 -4.04
CA ASN A 74 -18.39 26.31 -4.15
C ASN A 74 -18.76 25.87 -5.59
N GLU A 75 -18.35 26.63 -6.61
CA GLU A 75 -18.54 26.27 -8.01
C GLU A 75 -17.45 25.30 -8.44
N THR A 76 -17.83 24.13 -8.91
CA THR A 76 -16.87 23.16 -9.44
C THR A 76 -16.49 23.54 -10.86
N LEU A 77 -15.21 23.77 -11.07
CA LEU A 77 -14.58 23.99 -12.36
C LEU A 77 -13.77 22.77 -12.75
N TYR A 78 -13.45 22.67 -14.01
CA TYR A 78 -12.72 21.55 -14.58
C TYR A 78 -11.49 22.05 -15.31
N THR A 79 -10.33 21.42 -15.12
CA THR A 79 -9.10 21.85 -15.76
C THR A 79 -8.28 20.67 -16.25
N ARG A 80 -7.42 20.91 -17.23
CA ARG A 80 -6.31 20.01 -17.59
C ARG A 80 -4.96 20.53 -17.13
N ARG A 81 -4.94 21.75 -16.59
CA ARG A 81 -3.73 22.34 -16.05
C ARG A 81 -3.38 21.67 -14.73
N GLY A 82 -2.32 20.87 -14.76
CA GLY A 82 -1.92 20.01 -13.64
C GLY A 82 -0.62 20.40 -12.94
N ASP A 83 -0.18 21.64 -13.03
CA ASP A 83 0.98 22.21 -12.33
C ASP A 83 0.67 22.50 -10.84
N PHE A 84 0.20 21.47 -10.13
CA PHE A 84 -0.15 21.61 -8.72
C PHE A 84 1.07 21.72 -7.82
N ALA A 85 0.98 22.60 -6.83
CA ALA A 85 1.95 22.77 -5.76
C ALA A 85 1.24 22.97 -4.42
N LEU A 86 1.92 22.65 -3.33
CA LEU A 86 1.41 22.94 -1.99
C LEU A 86 1.48 24.46 -1.71
N ASP A 87 0.40 24.99 -1.16
CA ASP A 87 0.38 26.32 -0.59
C ASP A 87 0.83 26.34 0.90
N GLU A 88 0.85 27.52 1.53
CA GLU A 88 1.22 27.70 2.93
C GLU A 88 0.29 26.96 3.92
N ASN A 89 -0.94 26.66 3.52
CA ASN A 89 -1.94 25.95 4.32
C ASN A 89 -2.04 24.45 3.96
N ALA A 90 -1.05 23.95 3.20
CA ALA A 90 -0.94 22.57 2.73
C ALA A 90 -2.05 22.12 1.75
N PHE A 91 -2.69 23.04 1.03
CA PHE A 91 -3.59 22.73 -0.05
C PHE A 91 -2.84 22.58 -1.38
N LEU A 92 -3.30 21.67 -2.24
CA LEU A 92 -2.81 21.58 -3.62
C LEU A 92 -3.55 22.58 -4.51
N LYS A 93 -2.82 23.57 -5.02
CA LYS A 93 -3.32 24.56 -5.98
C LYS A 93 -2.42 24.61 -7.22
N ASN A 94 -3.00 24.92 -8.37
CA ASN A 94 -2.24 25.14 -9.60
C ASN A 94 -1.78 26.59 -9.73
N GLY A 95 -0.95 26.88 -10.73
CA GLY A 95 -0.43 28.23 -10.98
C GLY A 95 -1.52 29.26 -11.39
N ALA A 96 -2.76 28.85 -11.58
CA ALA A 96 -3.93 29.72 -11.79
C ALA A 96 -4.75 29.94 -10.51
N ASN A 97 -4.22 29.59 -9.33
CA ASN A 97 -4.89 29.67 -8.04
C ASN A 97 -6.20 28.86 -7.96
N LYS A 98 -6.27 27.74 -8.68
CA LYS A 98 -7.38 26.79 -8.56
C LYS A 98 -6.96 25.65 -7.65
N PHE A 99 -7.79 25.30 -6.67
CA PHE A 99 -7.55 24.24 -5.70
C PHE A 99 -8.06 22.92 -6.23
N LEU A 100 -7.24 21.88 -6.13
CA LEU A 100 -7.61 20.53 -6.54
C LEU A 100 -8.63 19.94 -5.58
N PHE A 101 -9.67 19.31 -6.14
CA PHE A 101 -10.68 18.55 -5.40
C PHE A 101 -10.57 17.07 -5.73
N ALA A 102 -10.63 16.22 -4.70
CA ALA A 102 -10.48 14.80 -4.84
C ALA A 102 -11.34 14.03 -3.82
N ARG A 103 -11.42 12.72 -3.97
CA ARG A 103 -12.05 11.83 -3.01
C ARG A 103 -11.11 11.61 -1.82
N SER A 104 -11.59 11.78 -0.59
CA SER A 104 -10.79 11.49 0.60
C SER A 104 -10.62 9.99 0.80
N VAL A 105 -9.44 9.59 1.26
CA VAL A 105 -9.14 8.22 1.69
C VAL A 105 -8.95 8.27 3.21
N PRO A 106 -9.72 7.49 3.98
CA PRO A 106 -9.56 7.44 5.43
C PRO A 106 -8.15 7.01 5.85
N ALA A 107 -7.75 7.35 7.06
CA ALA A 107 -6.49 6.85 7.60
C ALA A 107 -6.56 5.32 7.77
N PRO A 108 -5.47 4.58 7.46
CA PRO A 108 -5.41 3.16 7.75
C PRO A 108 -5.49 2.92 9.27
N THR A 109 -6.15 1.83 9.63
CA THR A 109 -6.24 1.34 11.00
C THR A 109 -5.83 -0.13 11.05
N ALA A 110 -5.56 -0.68 12.24
CA ALA A 110 -5.27 -2.11 12.38
C ALA A 110 -6.40 -3.01 11.83
N ALA A 111 -7.67 -2.55 11.94
CA ALA A 111 -8.82 -3.26 11.39
C ALA A 111 -8.99 -3.08 9.87
N VAL A 112 -8.56 -1.95 9.31
CA VAL A 112 -8.66 -1.61 7.89
C VAL A 112 -7.31 -1.03 7.43
N PRO A 113 -6.32 -1.88 7.16
CA PRO A 113 -4.97 -1.43 6.81
C PRO A 113 -4.89 -0.79 5.42
N ASN A 114 -5.83 -1.08 4.54
CA ASN A 114 -5.90 -0.52 3.19
C ASN A 114 -7.30 0.03 2.88
N PRO A 115 -7.65 1.23 3.43
CA PRO A 115 -8.97 1.81 3.25
C PRO A 115 -9.19 2.26 1.80
N GLN A 116 -10.44 2.12 1.33
CA GLN A 116 -10.83 2.57 0.00
C GLN A 116 -11.23 4.04 -0.01
N PRO A 117 -11.08 4.74 -1.16
CA PRO A 117 -11.54 6.11 -1.32
C PRO A 117 -13.06 6.25 -1.11
N ASN A 118 -13.47 7.31 -0.45
CA ASN A 118 -14.87 7.65 -0.31
C ASN A 118 -15.49 7.93 -1.69
N GLN A 119 -16.54 7.20 -2.06
CA GLN A 119 -17.21 7.39 -3.36
C GLN A 119 -18.17 8.60 -3.40
N GLY A 120 -18.28 9.32 -2.29
CA GLY A 120 -19.18 10.46 -2.14
C GLY A 120 -18.62 11.78 -2.67
N THR A 121 -18.81 12.83 -1.89
CA THR A 121 -18.47 14.22 -2.23
C THR A 121 -16.98 14.43 -2.41
N LEU A 122 -16.59 15.22 -3.42
CA LEU A 122 -15.22 15.71 -3.56
C LEU A 122 -14.93 16.74 -2.46
N VAL A 123 -13.72 16.70 -1.95
CA VAL A 123 -13.23 17.65 -0.94
C VAL A 123 -11.93 18.31 -1.42
N PRO A 124 -11.61 19.53 -0.96
CA PRO A 124 -10.35 20.16 -1.31
C PRO A 124 -9.18 19.31 -0.79
N VAL A 125 -8.17 19.12 -1.62
CA VAL A 125 -6.99 18.34 -1.27
C VAL A 125 -6.10 19.15 -0.35
N ARG A 126 -6.15 18.84 0.94
CA ARG A 126 -5.29 19.40 1.97
C ARG A 126 -4.43 18.29 2.57
N ILE A 127 -3.13 18.39 2.43
CA ILE A 127 -2.20 17.37 2.89
C ILE A 127 -2.05 17.42 4.41
N ASP A 128 -2.39 16.31 5.07
CA ASP A 128 -2.07 16.10 6.47
C ASP A 128 -0.55 15.84 6.58
N GLN A 129 0.15 16.80 7.17
CA GLN A 129 1.60 16.76 7.39
C GLN A 129 1.97 16.27 8.80
N ALA A 130 0.98 15.79 9.56
CA ALA A 130 1.26 15.21 10.87
C ALA A 130 2.16 13.98 10.73
N ALA A 131 2.94 13.71 11.77
CA ALA A 131 3.73 12.49 11.85
C ALA A 131 2.81 11.26 11.77
N LEU A 132 3.22 10.25 11.03
CA LEU A 132 2.52 8.97 10.97
C LEU A 132 2.75 8.23 12.29
N PRO A 133 1.70 7.94 13.07
CA PRO A 133 1.87 7.16 14.29
C PRO A 133 2.35 5.74 13.96
N ALA A 134 3.03 5.12 14.90
CA ALA A 134 3.43 3.72 14.77
C ALA A 134 2.18 2.82 14.64
N LEU A 135 2.30 1.78 13.85
CA LEU A 135 1.33 0.70 13.77
C LEU A 135 1.96 -0.57 14.32
N GLN A 136 1.38 -1.11 15.38
CA GLN A 136 1.84 -2.39 15.94
C GLN A 136 1.66 -3.53 14.92
N THR A 137 2.58 -4.46 14.90
CA THR A 137 2.50 -5.64 14.04
C THR A 137 1.39 -6.56 14.52
N ALA A 138 0.44 -6.88 13.64
CA ALA A 138 -0.61 -7.88 13.88
C ALA A 138 -0.29 -9.19 13.14
N THR A 139 0.35 -9.09 11.97
CA THR A 139 0.70 -10.25 11.14
C THR A 139 2.13 -10.11 10.65
N ALA A 140 2.89 -11.19 10.75
CA ALA A 140 4.19 -11.32 10.12
C ALA A 140 4.21 -12.56 9.24
N PHE A 141 4.90 -12.49 8.12
CA PHE A 141 5.01 -13.57 7.15
C PHE A 141 6.47 -14.01 7.02
N TYR A 142 6.71 -15.31 7.13
CA TYR A 142 8.03 -15.92 6.99
C TYR A 142 7.99 -17.03 5.95
N ALA A 143 8.75 -16.90 4.89
CA ALA A 143 8.87 -17.89 3.84
C ALA A 143 10.34 -18.22 3.58
N ALA A 144 10.67 -19.51 3.61
CA ALA A 144 12.01 -20.01 3.39
C ALA A 144 11.98 -21.43 2.86
N ASN A 145 13.02 -21.83 2.14
CA ASN A 145 13.30 -23.23 1.88
C ASN A 145 14.35 -23.72 2.85
N LEU A 146 14.01 -24.72 3.66
CA LEU A 146 14.94 -25.45 4.54
C LEU A 146 15.60 -26.58 3.74
N PRO A 147 16.92 -26.72 3.75
CA PRO A 147 17.61 -27.67 2.89
C PRO A 147 17.36 -29.13 3.32
N SER A 148 16.64 -29.90 2.51
CA SER A 148 16.41 -31.34 2.81
C SER A 148 17.68 -32.18 2.81
N ASN A 149 18.77 -31.72 2.15
CA ASN A 149 20.08 -32.40 2.07
C ASN A 149 21.09 -31.78 3.02
N ALA A 150 20.64 -31.05 4.05
CA ALA A 150 21.54 -30.46 5.04
C ALA A 150 22.36 -31.53 5.78
N PRO A 151 23.63 -31.27 6.12
CA PRO A 151 24.36 -32.11 7.02
C PRO A 151 23.63 -32.23 8.36
N VAL A 152 23.55 -33.42 8.88
CA VAL A 152 22.84 -33.73 10.12
C VAL A 152 23.42 -32.94 11.31
N GLY A 153 22.56 -32.43 12.18
CA GLY A 153 22.94 -31.62 13.34
C GLY A 153 23.40 -30.19 13.02
N THR A 154 23.26 -29.75 11.76
CA THR A 154 23.66 -28.39 11.38
C THR A 154 22.68 -27.35 11.89
N VAL A 155 23.22 -26.21 12.32
CA VAL A 155 22.45 -25.02 12.76
C VAL A 155 22.52 -23.97 11.68
N TYR A 156 21.37 -23.40 11.35
CA TYR A 156 21.23 -22.39 10.30
C TYR A 156 20.66 -21.09 10.84
N ASN A 157 21.18 -19.99 10.34
CA ASN A 157 20.60 -18.68 10.58
C ASN A 157 19.37 -18.48 9.67
N GLY A 158 18.19 -18.37 10.27
CA GLY A 158 16.91 -18.12 9.58
C GLY A 158 16.61 -16.64 9.37
N GLY A 159 17.54 -15.72 9.68
CA GLY A 159 17.34 -14.29 9.52
C GLY A 159 16.62 -13.65 10.72
N THR A 160 16.17 -12.42 10.50
CA THR A 160 15.53 -11.59 11.54
C THR A 160 14.21 -11.05 11.05
N ILE A 161 13.16 -11.20 11.84
CA ILE A 161 11.85 -10.62 11.61
C ILE A 161 11.78 -9.34 12.44
N THR A 162 11.70 -8.18 11.81
CA THR A 162 11.50 -6.91 12.52
C THR A 162 10.01 -6.65 12.67
N MET A 163 9.55 -6.58 13.90
CA MET A 163 8.14 -6.31 14.25
C MET A 163 8.06 -5.03 15.07
N THR A 164 6.94 -4.33 14.98
CA THR A 164 6.68 -3.14 15.80
C THR A 164 5.82 -3.53 16.98
N ASP A 165 6.28 -3.22 18.18
CA ASP A 165 5.54 -3.54 19.41
C ASP A 165 4.40 -2.55 19.71
N ALA A 166 3.62 -2.83 20.76
CA ALA A 166 2.50 -1.99 21.18
C ALA A 166 2.92 -0.56 21.63
N THR A 167 4.22 -0.34 21.89
CA THR A 167 4.77 1.00 22.19
C THR A 167 5.22 1.75 20.96
N GLY A 168 5.18 1.12 19.78
CA GLY A 168 5.68 1.67 18.53
C GLY A 168 7.18 1.48 18.32
N ALA A 169 7.87 0.72 19.16
CA ALA A 169 9.27 0.42 19.01
C ALA A 169 9.48 -0.79 18.07
N ALA A 170 10.50 -0.69 17.21
CA ALA A 170 10.90 -1.81 16.38
C ALA A 170 11.65 -2.86 17.22
N ARG A 171 11.26 -4.13 17.11
CA ARG A 171 11.84 -5.28 17.79
C ARG A 171 12.34 -6.31 16.78
N ALA A 172 13.56 -6.76 16.96
CA ALA A 172 14.20 -7.71 16.07
C ALA A 172 14.11 -9.12 16.68
N PHE A 173 13.30 -9.98 16.07
CA PHE A 173 13.14 -11.39 16.44
C PHE A 173 14.08 -12.22 15.55
N SER A 174 15.08 -12.85 16.15
CA SER A 174 15.97 -13.73 15.41
C SER A 174 15.40 -15.14 15.29
N VAL A 175 15.55 -15.75 14.13
CA VAL A 175 15.12 -17.13 13.85
C VAL A 175 16.33 -17.98 13.63
N THR A 176 16.47 -19.07 14.39
CA THR A 176 17.54 -20.07 14.22
C THR A 176 16.91 -21.43 13.95
N TRP A 177 17.39 -22.12 12.95
CA TRP A 177 16.89 -23.41 12.53
C TRP A 177 17.88 -24.52 12.84
N TYR A 178 17.34 -25.63 13.37
CA TYR A 178 18.09 -26.88 13.67
C TYR A 178 17.48 -28.01 12.86
N ASN A 179 18.29 -28.74 12.12
CA ASN A 179 17.85 -29.99 11.50
C ASN A 179 18.07 -31.17 12.47
N ARG A 180 17.58 -32.35 12.10
CA ARG A 180 17.76 -33.57 12.89
C ARG A 180 19.26 -33.86 13.12
N ASP A 181 19.58 -34.49 14.25
CA ASP A 181 20.93 -34.98 14.55
C ASP A 181 21.26 -36.30 13.85
N ALA A 182 22.42 -36.87 14.16
CA ALA A 182 22.88 -38.13 13.57
C ALA A 182 22.04 -39.36 13.96
N THR A 183 21.26 -39.26 15.05
CA THR A 183 20.35 -40.33 15.50
C THR A 183 18.95 -40.20 14.87
N GLY A 184 18.70 -39.11 14.13
CA GLY A 184 17.42 -38.81 13.48
C GLY A 184 16.47 -37.98 14.33
N ASP A 185 16.93 -37.52 15.47
CA ASP A 185 16.18 -36.64 16.37
C ASP A 185 16.52 -35.17 16.20
N LEU A 186 15.62 -34.28 16.62
CA LEU A 186 15.95 -32.87 16.79
C LEU A 186 16.84 -32.71 18.05
N PRO A 187 17.87 -31.85 18.02
CA PRO A 187 18.78 -31.71 19.14
C PRO A 187 18.05 -31.12 20.36
N ALA A 188 18.43 -31.57 21.56
CA ALA A 188 18.09 -30.87 22.78
C ALA A 188 18.80 -29.51 22.78
N ILE A 189 18.09 -28.46 23.14
CA ILE A 189 18.61 -27.10 23.17
C ILE A 189 18.27 -26.42 24.52
N ASN A 190 19.13 -25.48 24.89
CA ASN A 190 18.83 -24.59 26.02
C ASN A 190 18.14 -23.33 25.49
N ALA A 191 16.84 -23.19 25.76
CA ALA A 191 16.09 -22.01 25.43
C ALA A 191 16.17 -21.00 26.58
N SER A 192 16.36 -19.73 26.25
CA SER A 192 16.31 -18.67 27.24
C SER A 192 14.86 -18.44 27.68
N THR A 193 14.62 -18.41 28.98
CA THR A 193 13.29 -18.19 29.59
C THR A 193 13.30 -16.99 30.54
N ALA A 194 12.14 -16.57 31.02
CA ALA A 194 12.04 -15.51 32.00
C ALA A 194 12.76 -15.79 33.33
N THR A 195 12.87 -17.05 33.73
CA THR A 195 13.50 -17.50 34.97
C THR A 195 14.91 -18.01 34.82
N GLY A 196 15.45 -18.05 33.58
CA GLY A 196 16.80 -18.55 33.28
C GLY A 196 16.87 -19.28 31.96
N THR A 197 17.36 -20.51 31.97
CA THR A 197 17.49 -21.35 30.78
C THR A 197 16.75 -22.66 31.02
N ALA A 198 15.81 -22.98 30.15
CA ALA A 198 15.13 -24.27 30.14
C ALA A 198 15.76 -25.18 29.08
N THR A 199 15.95 -26.44 29.41
CA THR A 199 16.36 -27.44 28.44
C THR A 199 15.14 -28.01 27.75
N ILE A 200 15.02 -27.76 26.44
CA ILE A 200 14.00 -28.36 25.60
C ILE A 200 14.56 -29.72 25.13
N PRO A 201 13.97 -30.85 25.57
CA PRO A 201 14.46 -32.16 25.21
C PRO A 201 14.35 -32.43 23.70
N ALA A 202 15.13 -33.33 23.21
CA ALA A 202 14.93 -33.90 21.90
C ALA A 202 13.56 -34.63 21.87
N PRO A 203 12.71 -34.41 20.84
CA PRO A 203 11.57 -35.31 20.63
C PRO A 203 12.08 -36.69 20.27
N GLY A 204 11.32 -37.73 20.50
CA GLY A 204 11.71 -39.10 20.14
C GLY A 204 11.98 -39.27 18.64
N VAL A 205 12.51 -40.44 18.24
CA VAL A 205 12.91 -40.72 16.84
C VAL A 205 11.75 -40.44 15.88
N ALA A 206 11.96 -39.47 14.98
CA ALA A 206 10.94 -39.03 14.03
C ALA A 206 10.97 -39.92 12.76
N THR A 207 9.78 -40.34 12.33
CA THR A 207 9.61 -41.07 11.07
C THR A 207 9.46 -40.15 9.85
N VAL A 208 9.33 -38.85 10.08
CA VAL A 208 9.15 -37.82 9.05
C VAL A 208 10.22 -36.72 9.22
N PRO A 209 10.58 -36.00 8.15
CA PRO A 209 11.51 -34.89 8.24
C PRO A 209 11.02 -33.83 9.25
N GLN A 210 11.92 -33.41 10.13
CA GLN A 210 11.63 -32.40 11.17
C GLN A 210 12.70 -31.32 11.19
N TRP A 211 12.23 -30.10 11.53
CA TRP A 211 13.05 -28.93 11.76
C TRP A 211 12.59 -28.21 13.02
N ARG A 212 13.52 -27.78 13.82
CA ARG A 212 13.28 -26.99 15.03
C ARG A 212 13.60 -25.52 14.75
N ALA A 213 12.64 -24.65 14.92
CA ALA A 213 12.82 -23.19 14.92
C ALA A 213 12.98 -22.70 16.35
N VAL A 214 13.97 -21.87 16.59
CA VAL A 214 14.13 -21.09 17.81
C VAL A 214 13.96 -19.63 17.45
N ILE A 215 12.86 -19.05 17.90
CA ILE A 215 12.52 -17.64 17.69
C ILE A 215 12.87 -16.90 18.96
N THR A 216 13.84 -15.99 18.90
CA THR A 216 14.32 -15.26 20.05
C THR A 216 13.95 -13.79 19.96
N ALA A 217 13.23 -13.29 20.96
CA ALA A 217 12.83 -11.88 21.08
C ALA A 217 13.77 -11.13 22.02
N PRO A 218 14.10 -9.86 21.74
CA PRO A 218 14.75 -9.00 22.70
C PRO A 218 13.75 -8.67 23.83
N THR A 219 14.07 -9.11 25.05
CA THR A 219 13.26 -8.85 26.24
C THR A 219 14.05 -8.07 27.29
N SER A 220 13.37 -7.49 28.26
CA SER A 220 13.99 -6.84 29.39
C SER A 220 14.08 -7.75 30.62
N SER A 221 13.97 -9.08 30.45
CA SER A 221 14.07 -10.02 31.57
C SER A 221 15.48 -9.98 32.16
N ALA A 222 15.59 -10.29 33.43
CA ALA A 222 16.89 -10.35 34.11
C ALA A 222 17.86 -11.38 33.49
N ASN A 223 17.32 -12.32 32.74
CA ASN A 223 18.05 -13.41 32.10
C ASN A 223 18.31 -13.18 30.59
N GLY A 224 18.00 -11.98 30.07
CA GLY A 224 18.26 -11.63 28.68
C GLY A 224 17.05 -11.91 27.74
N ASN A 225 17.32 -12.39 26.55
CA ASN A 225 16.32 -12.63 25.53
C ASN A 225 15.54 -13.92 25.79
N GLU A 226 14.23 -13.89 25.63
CA GLU A 226 13.40 -15.10 25.68
C GLU A 226 13.30 -15.77 24.32
N SER A 227 13.17 -17.08 24.32
CA SER A 227 13.12 -17.90 23.10
C SER A 227 11.88 -18.78 23.09
N LEU A 228 11.18 -18.74 21.95
CA LEU A 228 10.09 -19.65 21.63
C LEU A 228 10.63 -20.78 20.74
N VAL A 229 10.32 -22.02 21.06
CA VAL A 229 10.75 -23.19 20.32
C VAL A 229 9.57 -23.86 19.64
N VAL A 230 9.69 -24.08 18.32
CA VAL A 230 8.65 -24.69 17.51
C VAL A 230 9.25 -25.78 16.64
N ASP A 231 8.70 -26.98 16.72
CA ASP A 231 9.09 -28.13 15.90
C ASP A 231 8.14 -28.25 14.70
N PHE A 232 8.69 -28.28 13.49
CA PHE A 232 7.95 -28.43 12.24
C PHE A 232 8.15 -29.83 11.68
N THR A 233 7.06 -30.41 11.19
CA THR A 233 7.07 -31.70 10.45
C THR A 233 6.80 -31.43 8.98
N PHE A 234 7.49 -32.19 8.10
CA PHE A 234 7.35 -32.08 6.65
C PHE A 234 6.89 -33.41 6.05
N GLY A 235 6.07 -33.33 5.03
CA GLY A 235 5.59 -34.50 4.31
C GLY A 235 6.67 -35.16 3.47
N THR A 236 6.46 -36.46 3.19
CA THR A 236 7.39 -37.30 2.43
C THR A 236 6.77 -37.90 1.16
N GLN A 237 5.48 -37.75 0.96
CA GLN A 237 4.76 -38.34 -0.18
C GLN A 237 4.96 -37.50 -1.44
N VAL A 238 5.74 -38.04 -2.38
CA VAL A 238 6.00 -37.39 -3.67
C VAL A 238 4.69 -37.15 -4.43
N GLY A 239 4.50 -35.93 -4.90
CA GLY A 239 3.30 -35.49 -5.64
C GLY A 239 2.10 -35.13 -4.75
N ILE A 240 2.20 -35.24 -3.42
CA ILE A 240 1.16 -34.89 -2.47
C ILE A 240 1.67 -33.82 -1.50
N ASP A 241 2.63 -34.16 -0.65
CA ASP A 241 3.12 -33.28 0.44
C ASP A 241 4.63 -33.25 0.61
N ALA A 242 5.40 -33.95 -0.22
CA ALA A 242 6.86 -34.03 -0.06
C ALA A 242 7.48 -32.63 0.01
N GLY A 243 8.18 -32.36 1.12
CA GLY A 243 8.84 -31.09 1.37
C GLY A 243 7.91 -29.93 1.76
N LEU A 244 6.61 -30.19 1.97
CA LEU A 244 5.66 -29.22 2.50
C LEU A 244 5.43 -29.44 3.99
N PRO A 245 5.23 -28.39 4.81
CA PRO A 245 4.94 -28.55 6.22
C PRO A 245 3.58 -29.23 6.41
N THR A 246 3.56 -30.29 7.21
CA THR A 246 2.35 -31.05 7.55
C THR A 246 1.83 -30.72 8.94
N GLY A 247 2.65 -30.07 9.77
CA GLY A 247 2.25 -29.62 11.09
C GLY A 247 3.40 -28.96 11.85
N PHE A 248 3.06 -28.38 12.98
CA PHE A 248 4.04 -27.89 13.95
C PHE A 248 3.59 -28.15 15.37
N THR A 249 4.56 -28.24 16.29
CA THR A 249 4.33 -28.41 17.73
C THR A 249 5.11 -27.33 18.47
N ILE A 250 4.44 -26.59 19.34
CA ILE A 250 5.08 -25.61 20.20
C ILE A 250 5.67 -26.36 21.37
N GLN A 251 6.98 -26.22 21.56
CA GLN A 251 7.66 -26.67 22.76
C GLN A 251 7.57 -25.54 23.78
N SER A 252 6.65 -25.68 24.73
CA SER A 252 6.40 -24.63 25.73
C SER A 252 7.67 -24.30 26.49
N THR A 253 8.00 -23.03 26.55
CA THR A 253 8.98 -22.46 27.47
C THR A 253 8.22 -21.66 28.52
N ASP A 254 8.75 -21.61 29.74
CA ASP A 254 8.16 -20.80 30.82
C ASP A 254 8.53 -19.33 30.60
N ASN A 255 7.95 -18.73 29.58
CA ASN A 255 8.21 -17.35 29.16
C ASN A 255 7.12 -16.41 29.68
N THR A 256 7.51 -15.23 30.15
CA THR A 256 6.59 -14.20 30.62
C THR A 256 6.33 -13.10 29.60
N THR A 257 7.27 -12.89 28.67
CA THR A 257 7.19 -11.82 27.67
C THR A 257 7.06 -12.35 26.24
N LEU A 258 7.41 -13.61 25.99
CA LEU A 258 7.26 -14.28 24.70
C LEU A 258 6.61 -15.65 24.91
N ASP A 259 5.35 -15.77 24.59
CA ASP A 259 4.58 -17.02 24.62
C ASP A 259 3.97 -17.30 23.24
N ALA A 260 3.46 -18.48 23.03
CA ALA A 260 2.74 -18.81 21.83
C ALA A 260 1.56 -19.74 22.11
N THR A 261 0.48 -19.49 21.39
CA THR A 261 -0.68 -20.36 21.37
C THR A 261 -0.92 -20.88 19.95
N THR A 262 -1.35 -22.14 19.85
CA THR A 262 -1.82 -22.66 18.56
C THR A 262 -3.22 -22.13 18.30
N THR A 263 -3.35 -21.29 17.30
CA THR A 263 -4.67 -20.93 16.79
C THR A 263 -5.01 -21.85 15.62
N GLY A 264 -5.65 -22.98 15.92
CA GLY A 264 -6.31 -23.80 14.92
C GLY A 264 -5.41 -24.60 13.97
N THR A 265 -6.06 -25.26 13.04
CA THR A 265 -5.49 -26.09 11.96
C THR A 265 -5.00 -25.27 10.76
N ASP A 266 -4.89 -23.97 10.89
CA ASP A 266 -4.69 -23.04 9.76
C ASP A 266 -3.24 -22.62 9.52
N GLY A 267 -2.26 -23.27 10.16
CA GLY A 267 -0.83 -23.04 9.90
C GLY A 267 -0.29 -21.71 10.43
N ARG A 268 -1.01 -21.05 11.33
CA ARG A 268 -0.60 -19.81 11.99
C ARG A 268 -0.07 -20.09 13.39
N LEU A 269 1.04 -19.46 13.69
CA LEU A 269 1.59 -19.42 15.04
C LEU A 269 1.23 -18.07 15.67
N ALA A 270 0.31 -18.06 16.63
CA ALA A 270 0.01 -16.86 17.39
C ALA A 270 1.06 -16.67 18.48
N ILE A 271 1.92 -15.68 18.29
CA ILE A 271 2.92 -15.26 19.26
C ILE A 271 2.30 -14.19 20.16
N VAL A 272 2.33 -14.39 21.46
CA VAL A 272 1.95 -13.38 22.44
C VAL A 272 3.23 -12.73 22.95
N TYR A 273 3.37 -11.42 22.69
CA TYR A 273 4.54 -10.66 23.06
C TYR A 273 4.19 -9.49 23.97
N SER A 274 4.90 -9.36 25.07
CA SER A 274 4.80 -8.23 25.98
C SER A 274 6.04 -7.37 25.86
N ALA A 275 5.87 -6.11 25.47
CA ALA A 275 6.99 -5.21 25.30
C ALA A 275 7.73 -4.94 26.61
N PRO A 276 9.07 -4.91 26.61
CA PRO A 276 9.89 -4.65 27.79
C PRO A 276 9.56 -3.30 28.45
N GLY A 277 9.48 -3.28 29.77
CA GLY A 277 9.29 -2.05 30.58
C GLY A 277 7.83 -1.63 30.82
N LEU A 278 6.86 -2.38 30.29
CA LEU A 278 5.45 -2.17 30.60
C LEU A 278 5.06 -3.05 31.79
N THR A 279 4.77 -2.43 32.93
CA THR A 279 4.28 -3.13 34.15
C THR A 279 2.78 -3.41 34.11
N ALA A 280 2.06 -2.80 33.17
CA ALA A 280 0.66 -3.05 32.92
C ALA A 280 0.53 -3.46 31.43
N THR A 281 0.14 -4.67 31.21
CA THR A 281 0.01 -5.32 29.90
C THR A 281 -0.80 -4.50 28.91
N PRO A 282 -0.23 -4.16 27.73
CA PRO A 282 -0.84 -4.67 26.54
C PRO A 282 0.01 -5.81 25.99
N THR A 283 -0.44 -7.03 26.17
CA THR A 283 0.05 -8.17 25.40
C THR A 283 -0.38 -8.00 23.98
N GLN A 284 0.59 -8.01 23.06
CA GLN A 284 0.35 -7.99 21.64
C GLN A 284 0.30 -9.42 21.13
N THR A 285 -0.73 -9.77 20.36
CA THR A 285 -0.77 -11.03 19.64
C THR A 285 -0.32 -10.79 18.21
N ILE A 286 0.69 -11.53 17.76
CA ILE A 286 1.26 -11.46 16.42
C ILE A 286 1.02 -12.81 15.76
N ASN A 287 0.32 -12.82 14.65
CA ASN A 287 0.12 -14.02 13.85
C ASN A 287 1.34 -14.21 12.92
N LEU A 288 2.20 -15.15 13.24
CA LEU A 288 3.32 -15.51 12.38
C LEU A 288 2.86 -16.58 11.37
N GLU A 289 2.83 -16.20 10.13
CA GLU A 289 2.38 -17.04 9.02
C GLU A 289 3.59 -17.64 8.31
N PHE A 290 3.63 -18.96 8.25
CA PHE A 290 4.65 -19.74 7.51
C PHE A 290 4.15 -20.17 6.12
N GLY A 291 3.20 -19.45 5.56
CA GLY A 291 2.50 -19.68 4.30
C GLY A 291 0.99 -19.60 4.49
N ALA A 292 0.24 -19.41 3.39
CA ALA A 292 -1.23 -19.45 3.45
C ALA A 292 -1.69 -20.90 3.64
N PRO A 293 -2.48 -21.23 4.66
CA PRO A 293 -3.09 -22.52 4.75
C PRO A 293 -4.05 -22.68 3.58
N ASN A 294 -3.84 -23.68 2.76
CA ASN A 294 -4.88 -24.05 1.81
C ASN A 294 -6.06 -24.65 2.59
N ALA A 295 -7.26 -24.27 2.17
CA ALA A 295 -8.49 -24.78 2.73
C ALA A 295 -8.40 -26.31 2.85
N VAL A 296 -8.59 -26.80 4.07
CA VAL A 296 -8.58 -28.19 4.44
C VAL A 296 -9.32 -29.02 3.41
N SER A 297 -8.57 -29.80 2.63
CA SER A 297 -9.14 -31.00 2.01
C SER A 297 -9.38 -32.00 3.13
N THR A 298 -10.61 -32.31 3.42
CA THR A 298 -11.04 -33.25 4.48
C THR A 298 -10.57 -34.68 4.28
N THR A 299 -9.68 -34.95 3.33
CA THR A 299 -9.24 -36.31 2.96
C THR A 299 -7.74 -36.52 2.77
N ALA A 300 -6.90 -35.49 2.87
CA ALA A 300 -5.45 -35.65 3.01
C ALA A 300 -4.89 -34.29 3.39
N SER A 301 -4.07 -34.25 4.43
CA SER A 301 -3.45 -33.04 5.00
C SER A 301 -2.40 -32.43 4.06
N ALA A 302 -2.79 -32.01 2.88
CA ALA A 302 -1.91 -31.27 2.00
C ALA A 302 -2.07 -29.79 2.29
N LEU A 303 -1.20 -29.24 3.14
CA LEU A 303 -0.93 -27.81 3.19
C LEU A 303 -0.22 -27.45 1.89
N THR A 304 -0.93 -27.33 0.78
CA THR A 304 -0.36 -26.83 -0.47
C THR A 304 -0.17 -25.32 -0.32
N GLN A 305 1.00 -24.93 0.21
CA GLN A 305 1.33 -23.54 0.43
C GLN A 305 2.04 -22.97 -0.78
N SER A 306 1.42 -22.06 -1.46
CA SER A 306 2.12 -21.20 -2.39
C SER A 306 2.92 -20.16 -1.61
N GLY A 307 4.26 -20.28 -1.63
CA GLY A 307 5.17 -19.24 -1.15
C GLY A 307 5.46 -19.21 0.35
N GLY A 308 5.24 -20.31 1.09
CA GLY A 308 5.55 -20.41 2.51
C GLY A 308 6.87 -21.12 2.84
N LEU A 309 6.87 -21.79 4.01
CA LEU A 309 7.96 -22.65 4.43
C LEU A 309 7.97 -23.94 3.62
N THR A 310 9.15 -24.38 3.16
CA THR A 310 9.32 -25.60 2.39
C THR A 310 10.60 -26.31 2.84
N SER A 311 10.73 -27.62 2.54
CA SER A 311 11.96 -28.40 2.75
C SER A 311 12.29 -29.18 1.49
N PHE A 312 12.86 -28.50 0.51
CA PHE A 312 13.32 -29.08 -0.75
C PHE A 312 14.85 -29.18 -0.80
N GLY A 313 15.39 -29.78 -1.86
CA GLY A 313 16.81 -29.95 -2.07
C GLY A 313 17.61 -28.65 -1.93
N GLY A 314 18.79 -28.74 -1.35
CA GLY A 314 19.69 -27.63 -1.08
C GLY A 314 20.66 -27.93 0.06
N SER A 315 21.67 -27.09 0.25
CA SER A 315 22.65 -27.20 1.34
C SER A 315 22.64 -26.02 2.31
N SER A 316 21.83 -24.99 2.01
CA SER A 316 21.67 -23.79 2.83
C SER A 316 20.22 -23.34 2.84
N ILE A 317 19.85 -22.58 3.87
CA ILE A 317 18.52 -21.93 3.90
C ILE A 317 18.45 -20.86 2.81
N SER A 318 17.37 -20.88 2.06
CA SER A 318 17.03 -19.83 1.10
C SER A 318 15.81 -19.07 1.61
N LEU A 319 16.03 -17.86 2.11
CA LEU A 319 14.96 -16.96 2.53
C LEU A 319 14.31 -16.33 1.30
N SER A 320 13.00 -16.52 1.13
CA SER A 320 12.26 -15.96 0.01
C SER A 320 11.47 -14.71 0.40
N ARG A 321 10.96 -14.66 1.65
CA ARG A 321 10.19 -13.51 2.12
C ARG A 321 10.16 -13.44 3.64
N ILE A 322 10.44 -12.25 4.18
CA ILE A 322 10.17 -11.88 5.57
C ILE A 322 9.49 -10.51 5.53
N THR A 323 8.26 -10.43 6.02
CA THR A 323 7.51 -9.17 6.07
C THR A 323 6.67 -9.10 7.33
N ALA A 324 6.43 -7.88 7.81
CA ALA A 324 5.50 -7.59 8.89
C ALA A 324 4.63 -6.39 8.47
N ASP A 325 3.39 -6.35 8.94
CA ASP A 325 2.42 -5.30 8.61
C ASP A 325 2.59 -4.05 9.49
N GLY A 326 3.27 -4.16 10.62
CA GLY A 326 3.58 -3.04 11.51
C GLY A 326 4.76 -2.19 11.05
N TYR A 327 4.78 -0.93 11.51
CA TYR A 327 5.88 0.01 11.26
C TYR A 327 6.05 1.01 12.41
N PRO A 328 7.26 1.49 12.69
CA PRO A 328 7.50 2.54 13.67
C PRO A 328 6.94 3.89 13.20
N SER A 329 6.82 4.86 14.10
CA SER A 329 6.42 6.23 13.73
C SER A 329 7.37 6.86 12.73
N GLY A 330 6.84 7.75 11.89
CA GLY A 330 7.61 8.47 10.88
C GLY A 330 7.19 9.92 10.78
N SER A 331 8.15 10.83 10.61
CA SER A 331 7.87 12.24 10.31
C SER A 331 7.51 12.40 8.83
N TYR A 332 6.66 13.39 8.53
CA TYR A 332 6.33 13.76 7.16
C TYR A 332 7.60 14.15 6.38
N ASN A 333 7.74 13.62 5.16
CA ASN A 333 8.90 13.85 4.30
C ASN A 333 8.54 14.48 2.95
N GLY A 334 7.28 14.36 2.50
CA GLY A 334 6.85 14.94 1.23
C GLY A 334 5.51 14.38 0.73
N VAL A 335 5.06 14.89 -0.41
CA VAL A 335 3.82 14.48 -1.07
C VAL A 335 4.10 14.12 -2.53
N GLY A 336 3.33 13.19 -3.09
CA GLY A 336 3.35 12.83 -4.49
C GLY A 336 1.99 12.37 -4.99
N ILE A 337 1.85 12.26 -6.30
CA ILE A 337 0.67 11.70 -6.96
C ILE A 337 1.13 10.56 -7.86
N ASP A 338 0.43 9.42 -7.83
CA ASP A 338 0.75 8.27 -8.67
C ASP A 338 -0.13 8.18 -9.92
N SER A 339 0.13 7.19 -10.78
CA SER A 339 -0.62 6.96 -12.04
C SER A 339 -2.07 6.52 -11.84
N ALA A 340 -2.42 6.01 -10.66
CA ALA A 340 -3.81 5.72 -10.29
C ALA A 340 -4.56 6.97 -9.79
N GLY A 341 -3.85 8.10 -9.64
CA GLY A 341 -4.38 9.35 -9.11
C GLY A 341 -4.40 9.41 -7.59
N ASN A 342 -3.70 8.50 -6.90
CA ASN A 342 -3.60 8.57 -5.45
C ASN A 342 -2.64 9.69 -5.05
N VAL A 343 -3.13 10.61 -4.24
CA VAL A 343 -2.32 11.65 -3.57
C VAL A 343 -1.85 11.08 -2.25
N TYR A 344 -0.55 10.88 -2.12
CA TYR A 344 0.05 10.22 -0.96
C TYR A 344 1.15 11.06 -0.31
N SER A 345 1.21 10.98 1.00
CA SER A 345 2.36 11.47 1.78
C SER A 345 3.40 10.37 1.95
N THR A 346 4.67 10.77 1.92
CA THR A 346 5.81 9.91 2.27
C THR A 346 6.34 10.28 3.64
N TYR A 347 6.88 9.30 4.35
CA TYR A 347 7.38 9.46 5.71
C TYR A 347 8.82 8.95 5.85
N THR A 348 9.53 9.42 6.87
CA THR A 348 10.93 9.06 7.13
C THR A 348 11.15 7.57 7.43
N ASN A 349 10.10 6.85 7.84
CA ASN A 349 10.09 5.39 8.03
C ASN A 349 9.89 4.60 6.72
N GLY A 350 9.87 5.29 5.55
CA GLY A 350 9.65 4.68 4.24
C GLY A 350 8.19 4.38 3.90
N GLN A 351 7.26 4.64 4.83
CA GLN A 351 5.85 4.40 4.60
C GLN A 351 5.24 5.47 3.70
N ARG A 352 4.19 5.06 2.98
CA ARG A 352 3.34 5.95 2.18
C ARG A 352 1.91 5.84 2.68
N ARG A 353 1.25 6.99 2.86
CA ARG A 353 -0.16 7.06 3.22
C ARG A 353 -0.91 7.78 2.13
N THR A 354 -1.81 7.09 1.44
CA THR A 354 -2.75 7.71 0.53
C THR A 354 -3.78 8.50 1.34
N GLN A 355 -3.95 9.78 1.00
CA GLN A 355 -4.89 10.67 1.68
C GLN A 355 -6.08 11.00 0.80
N TYR A 356 -5.85 11.07 -0.52
CA TYR A 356 -6.89 11.38 -1.50
C TYR A 356 -6.70 10.57 -2.77
N GLN A 357 -7.76 10.51 -3.56
CA GLN A 357 -7.73 9.97 -4.92
C GLN A 357 -8.35 10.97 -5.88
N VAL A 358 -7.59 11.40 -6.87
CA VAL A 358 -8.05 12.28 -7.93
C VAL A 358 -9.08 11.55 -8.78
N ALA A 359 -10.25 12.16 -8.92
CA ALA A 359 -11.29 11.72 -9.84
C ALA A 359 -11.24 12.56 -11.10
N LEU A 360 -11.50 11.94 -12.25
CA LEU A 360 -11.55 12.60 -13.54
C LEU A 360 -13.00 12.74 -13.99
N ALA A 361 -13.40 13.96 -14.32
CA ALA A 361 -14.71 14.24 -14.92
C ALA A 361 -14.68 13.91 -16.41
N THR A 362 -15.75 13.30 -16.92
CA THR A 362 -15.97 13.03 -18.33
C THR A 362 -17.21 13.73 -18.83
N PHE A 363 -17.19 14.16 -20.10
CA PHE A 363 -18.26 14.90 -20.77
C PHE A 363 -18.52 14.29 -22.14
N ASN A 364 -19.80 14.24 -22.57
CA ASN A 364 -20.17 13.78 -23.90
C ASN A 364 -19.63 14.68 -25.00
N ASN A 365 -19.58 15.98 -24.74
CA ASN A 365 -19.09 17.00 -25.65
C ASN A 365 -18.23 18.01 -24.90
N ALA A 366 -16.92 17.77 -24.86
CA ALA A 366 -15.96 18.67 -24.20
C ALA A 366 -15.95 20.09 -24.81
N ASN A 367 -16.34 20.24 -26.08
CA ASN A 367 -16.41 21.54 -26.76
C ASN A 367 -17.61 22.39 -26.27
N GLY A 368 -18.57 21.78 -25.57
CA GLY A 368 -19.68 22.48 -24.91
C GLY A 368 -19.31 23.10 -23.56
N LEU A 369 -18.10 22.82 -23.04
CA LEU A 369 -17.62 23.44 -21.81
C LEU A 369 -17.38 24.93 -21.99
N VAL A 370 -17.82 25.73 -21.02
CA VAL A 370 -17.62 27.18 -21.02
C VAL A 370 -16.30 27.51 -20.37
N ARG A 371 -15.42 28.16 -21.13
CA ARG A 371 -14.10 28.56 -20.63
C ARG A 371 -14.20 29.68 -19.61
N THR A 372 -13.46 29.54 -18.51
CA THR A 372 -13.27 30.56 -17.46
C THR A 372 -11.81 30.96 -17.35
N ASP A 373 -11.48 31.90 -16.47
CA ASP A 373 -10.12 32.34 -16.23
C ASP A 373 -9.23 31.21 -15.69
N GLY A 374 -7.94 31.27 -15.99
CA GLY A 374 -6.93 30.35 -15.48
C GLY A 374 -6.97 28.96 -16.09
N GLU A 375 -7.42 28.84 -17.35
CA GLU A 375 -7.49 27.58 -18.10
C GLU A 375 -8.42 26.54 -17.42
N ALA A 376 -9.42 27.03 -16.72
CA ALA A 376 -10.50 26.26 -16.17
C ALA A 376 -11.76 26.36 -17.04
N PHE A 377 -12.65 25.40 -16.85
CA PHE A 377 -13.88 25.27 -17.61
C PHE A 377 -15.04 25.00 -16.64
N ARG A 378 -16.16 25.64 -16.90
CA ARG A 378 -17.42 25.37 -16.23
C ARG A 378 -18.23 24.40 -17.07
N ASP A 379 -18.96 23.50 -16.42
CA ASP A 379 -19.91 22.67 -17.13
C ASP A 379 -21.12 23.49 -17.61
N ASP A 380 -21.68 23.03 -18.70
CA ASP A 380 -22.86 23.56 -19.33
C ASP A 380 -23.73 22.39 -19.79
N PRO A 381 -25.04 22.51 -19.82
CA PRO A 381 -25.92 21.46 -20.35
C PRO A 381 -25.50 20.95 -21.74
N ALA A 382 -24.90 21.82 -22.58
CA ALA A 382 -24.38 21.44 -23.90
C ALA A 382 -23.14 20.53 -23.84
N ALA A 383 -22.41 20.50 -22.74
CA ALA A 383 -21.27 19.61 -22.52
C ALA A 383 -21.69 18.18 -22.16
N GLY A 384 -22.83 18.01 -21.48
CA GLY A 384 -23.37 16.71 -21.07
C GLY A 384 -22.44 15.98 -20.12
N PHE A 385 -22.44 16.36 -18.84
CA PHE A 385 -21.63 15.69 -17.80
C PHE A 385 -22.02 14.21 -17.68
N ILE A 386 -21.03 13.29 -17.73
CA ILE A 386 -21.24 11.86 -17.62
C ILE A 386 -21.03 11.40 -16.17
N GLY A 387 -19.91 11.81 -15.55
CA GLY A 387 -19.57 11.39 -14.19
C GLY A 387 -18.13 11.64 -13.80
N LEU A 388 -17.83 11.25 -12.58
CA LEU A 388 -16.49 11.26 -11.98
C LEU A 388 -15.99 9.84 -11.81
N ASN A 389 -14.91 9.50 -12.49
CA ASN A 389 -14.32 8.17 -12.46
C ASN A 389 -12.84 8.23 -12.08
N GLN A 390 -12.28 7.09 -11.70
CA GLN A 390 -10.84 6.94 -11.51
C GLN A 390 -10.12 6.93 -12.87
N SER A 391 -8.82 7.16 -12.83
CA SER A 391 -7.93 6.95 -13.98
C SER A 391 -8.16 5.58 -14.62
N LEU A 392 -8.30 5.52 -15.93
CA LEU A 392 -8.55 4.32 -16.74
C LEU A 392 -9.90 3.61 -16.46
N GLN A 393 -10.86 4.27 -15.80
CA GLN A 393 -12.20 3.74 -15.57
C GLN A 393 -13.26 4.65 -16.17
N GLY A 394 -14.40 4.05 -16.59
CA GLY A 394 -15.54 4.83 -17.10
C GLY A 394 -15.23 5.71 -18.31
N GLY A 395 -14.30 5.32 -19.17
CA GLY A 395 -13.88 6.09 -20.35
C GLY A 395 -12.91 7.23 -20.08
N THR A 396 -12.35 7.33 -18.87
CA THR A 396 -11.28 8.28 -18.55
C THR A 396 -9.94 7.84 -19.12
N GLY A 397 -9.10 8.80 -19.43
CA GLY A 397 -7.70 8.60 -19.76
C GLY A 397 -6.83 8.22 -18.57
N SER A 398 -5.53 8.10 -18.79
CA SER A 398 -4.53 7.83 -17.75
C SER A 398 -4.01 9.13 -17.14
N ILE A 399 -3.73 9.09 -15.83
CA ILE A 399 -2.97 10.13 -15.14
C ILE A 399 -1.47 9.81 -15.31
N ASN A 400 -0.72 10.79 -15.78
CA ASN A 400 0.73 10.75 -15.87
C ASN A 400 1.32 11.64 -14.77
N PRO A 401 1.93 11.04 -13.74
CA PRO A 401 2.60 11.80 -12.69
C PRO A 401 3.85 12.49 -13.22
N ASN A 402 4.33 13.49 -12.49
CA ASN A 402 5.51 14.28 -12.83
C ASN A 402 5.48 14.82 -14.27
N SER A 403 4.30 15.22 -14.73
CA SER A 403 4.08 15.71 -16.09
C SER A 403 3.07 16.84 -16.10
N ILE A 404 3.15 17.70 -17.11
CA ILE A 404 2.19 18.79 -17.39
C ILE A 404 1.78 18.77 -18.85
N GLU A 405 0.52 19.19 -19.13
CA GLU A 405 0.01 19.38 -20.48
C GLU A 405 0.20 20.83 -20.98
#